data_7fa738f3eea11cc3d0c0c7e8554676bb
#
_entry.id   7fa738f3eea11cc3d0c0c7e8554676bb
#
_cell.length_a   1.000
_cell.length_b   1.000
_cell.length_c   1.000
_cell.angle_alpha   90.00
_cell.angle_beta   90.00
_cell.angle_gamma   90.00
#
_symmetry.space_group_name_H-M   'P 1'
#
loop_
_entity.id
_entity.type
_entity.pdbx_description
1 polymer ?
#
loop_
_entity_poly.entity_id
_entity_poly.type
_entity_poly.pdbx_seq_one_letter_code
_entity_poly.pdbx_strand_id
1 'polypeptide(L)'
;MYGAILGDIIGSPYEFDRGEKTKMFPLFSKESHFTDDTVMTIAVASALLCVPRDYDAISPVVMDSMQQWGHEYPRAGYGGKFREWLKAKDPKPYGSFGNGSAMRVSPVGWLYDTAELTRLVARLTAKVTHNHPEGIKGAEAVASAIFLARTGESKQTIKKYIEDEFGYNLSRTLDEIRPNYHMDVTCQGSVPEAIIAFLESTDFEDAVRNAVSIGGDTDTIACIAGSIAEAYYGLTPIQEDECLKRIPSKMKDVLRRFDDERGKIIQG
;
A
#
# COMPACT_ATOMS: atom_id res chain seq x y z
N MET A 1 4.25 -6.50 -5.43
CA MET A 1 4.05 -6.28 -3.97
C MET A 1 5.33 -5.97 -3.18
N TYR A 2 6.49 -6.30 -3.69
CA TYR A 2 7.78 -6.03 -3.03
C TYR A 2 8.00 -4.54 -2.78
N GLY A 3 7.56 -3.68 -3.72
CA GLY A 3 7.69 -2.23 -3.59
C GLY A 3 6.89 -1.64 -2.42
N ALA A 4 5.71 -2.20 -2.12
CA ALA A 4 4.95 -1.83 -0.93
C ALA A 4 5.74 -2.16 0.35
N ILE A 5 6.25 -3.39 0.44
CA ILE A 5 7.02 -3.88 1.60
C ILE A 5 8.34 -3.09 1.77
N LEU A 6 9.03 -2.83 0.66
CA LEU A 6 10.25 -2.00 0.69
C LEU A 6 9.96 -0.58 1.14
N GLY A 7 8.87 0.02 0.66
CA GLY A 7 8.45 1.35 1.06
C GLY A 7 8.20 1.44 2.57
N ASP A 8 7.43 0.51 3.13
CA ASP A 8 7.18 0.36 4.55
C ASP A 8 8.50 0.26 5.34
N ILE A 9 9.36 -0.71 5.00
CA ILE A 9 10.63 -0.94 5.71
C ILE A 9 11.56 0.28 5.63
N ILE A 10 11.64 0.95 4.48
CA ILE A 10 12.49 2.13 4.29
C ILE A 10 11.90 3.33 5.03
N GLY A 11 10.58 3.50 5.04
CA GLY A 11 9.89 4.61 5.68
C GLY A 11 9.83 4.50 7.21
N SER A 12 9.79 3.29 7.77
CA SER A 12 9.55 3.04 9.19
C SER A 12 10.47 3.78 10.18
N PRO A 13 11.78 4.02 9.91
CA PRO A 13 12.62 4.80 10.84
C PRO A 13 12.27 6.28 10.91
N TYR A 14 11.58 6.80 9.90
CA TYR A 14 11.33 8.24 9.71
C TYR A 14 9.89 8.64 10.07
N GLU A 15 9.04 7.69 10.42
CA GLU A 15 7.66 7.90 10.87
C GLU A 15 7.57 8.87 12.07
N PHE A 16 6.46 9.57 12.23
CA PHE A 16 6.21 10.59 13.27
C PHE A 16 7.13 11.81 13.18
N ASP A 17 7.42 12.27 11.97
CA ASP A 17 8.32 13.40 11.72
C ASP A 17 9.73 13.23 12.34
N ARG A 18 10.20 11.99 12.41
CA ARG A 18 11.57 11.68 12.84
C ARG A 18 12.56 11.98 11.73
N GLY A 19 13.51 12.82 12.00
CA GLY A 19 14.56 13.20 11.06
C GLY A 19 14.22 14.40 10.20
N GLU A 20 15.08 14.69 9.23
CA GLU A 20 14.95 15.80 8.31
C GLU A 20 14.11 15.43 7.08
N LYS A 21 13.32 16.38 6.58
CA LYS A 21 12.55 16.25 5.35
C LYS A 21 13.45 16.38 4.12
N THR A 22 14.26 15.36 3.87
CA THR A 22 15.27 15.32 2.80
C THR A 22 15.21 14.00 2.07
N LYS A 23 15.67 13.97 0.81
CA LYS A 23 15.90 12.73 0.05
C LYS A 23 17.25 12.07 0.39
N MET A 24 18.12 12.78 1.12
CA MET A 24 19.47 12.34 1.47
C MET A 24 19.48 11.57 2.79
N PHE A 25 19.09 10.30 2.74
CA PHE A 25 19.10 9.39 3.88
C PHE A 25 19.54 7.97 3.44
N PRO A 26 20.11 7.15 4.33
CA PRO A 26 20.39 5.75 4.02
C PRO A 26 19.09 4.98 3.84
N LEU A 27 18.93 4.24 2.72
CA LEU A 27 17.72 3.46 2.44
C LEU A 27 17.40 2.45 3.55
N PHE A 28 18.42 1.86 4.13
CA PHE A 28 18.28 0.91 5.23
C PHE A 28 19.19 1.31 6.38
N SER A 29 18.61 1.32 7.58
CA SER A 29 19.30 1.53 8.84
C SER A 29 19.08 0.33 9.77
N LYS A 30 19.62 0.37 10.97
CA LYS A 30 19.37 -0.67 12.00
C LYS A 30 17.93 -0.62 12.54
N GLU A 31 17.28 0.53 12.41
CA GLU A 31 15.90 0.78 12.83
C GLU A 31 14.89 0.37 11.75
N SER A 32 15.33 0.13 10.50
CA SER A 32 14.45 -0.28 9.40
C SER A 32 13.83 -1.66 9.68
N HIS A 33 12.51 -1.70 9.76
CA HIS A 33 11.73 -2.91 10.02
C HIS A 33 10.38 -2.82 9.31
N PHE A 34 9.75 -3.96 9.07
CA PHE A 34 8.38 -3.97 8.54
C PHE A 34 7.37 -3.63 9.64
N THR A 35 6.28 -2.98 9.24
CA THR A 35 5.18 -2.56 10.13
C THR A 35 3.88 -3.29 9.79
N ASP A 36 2.75 -2.78 10.29
CA ASP A 36 1.44 -3.29 9.93
C ASP A 36 1.08 -3.08 8.46
N ASP A 37 1.72 -2.15 7.76
CA ASP A 37 1.62 -2.00 6.31
C ASP A 37 1.99 -3.29 5.58
N THR A 38 3.14 -3.84 5.86
CA THR A 38 3.58 -5.13 5.31
C THR A 38 2.70 -6.28 5.77
N VAL A 39 2.41 -6.38 7.07
CA VAL A 39 1.61 -7.49 7.61
C VAL A 39 0.22 -7.53 6.97
N MET A 40 -0.43 -6.39 6.83
CA MET A 40 -1.78 -6.31 6.24
C MET A 40 -1.76 -6.44 4.71
N THR A 41 -0.70 -5.99 4.04
CA THR A 41 -0.48 -6.28 2.60
C THR A 41 -0.38 -7.79 2.35
N ILE A 42 0.41 -8.49 3.14
CA ILE A 42 0.54 -9.96 3.08
C ILE A 42 -0.77 -10.65 3.43
N ALA A 43 -1.52 -10.14 4.41
CA ALA A 43 -2.83 -10.68 4.78
C ALA A 43 -3.83 -10.59 3.62
N VAL A 44 -3.90 -9.43 2.94
CA VAL A 44 -4.77 -9.26 1.76
C VAL A 44 -4.32 -10.18 0.62
N ALA A 45 -3.01 -10.24 0.33
CA ALA A 45 -2.48 -11.16 -0.69
C ALA A 45 -2.84 -12.63 -0.39
N SER A 46 -2.66 -13.05 0.85
CA SER A 46 -2.99 -14.42 1.30
C SER A 46 -4.46 -14.75 1.11
N ALA A 47 -5.36 -13.80 1.42
CA ALA A 47 -6.80 -13.95 1.22
C ALA A 47 -7.16 -14.08 -0.27
N LEU A 48 -6.65 -13.19 -1.12
CA LEU A 48 -6.94 -13.19 -2.54
C LEU A 48 -6.42 -14.45 -3.27
N LEU A 49 -5.32 -15.03 -2.79
CA LEU A 49 -4.83 -16.31 -3.29
C LEU A 49 -5.76 -17.50 -2.97
N CYS A 50 -6.59 -17.38 -1.95
CA CYS A 50 -7.58 -18.42 -1.61
C CYS A 50 -8.86 -18.31 -2.43
N VAL A 51 -9.27 -17.08 -2.79
CA VAL A 51 -10.56 -16.79 -3.45
C VAL A 51 -10.42 -15.78 -4.59
N PRO A 52 -9.55 -16.02 -5.58
CA PRO A 52 -9.15 -14.97 -6.53
C PRO A 52 -10.28 -14.47 -7.43
N ARG A 53 -11.35 -15.25 -7.61
CA ARG A 53 -12.50 -14.90 -8.48
C ARG A 53 -13.86 -15.13 -7.83
N ASP A 54 -13.90 -15.40 -6.53
CA ASP A 54 -15.14 -15.50 -5.74
C ASP A 54 -15.34 -14.18 -4.98
N TYR A 55 -15.97 -13.21 -5.64
CA TYR A 55 -16.15 -11.85 -5.12
C TYR A 55 -17.02 -11.80 -3.86
N ASP A 56 -17.94 -12.74 -3.68
CA ASP A 56 -18.77 -12.83 -2.47
C ASP A 56 -17.97 -13.32 -1.26
N ALA A 57 -16.98 -14.16 -1.49
CA ALA A 57 -16.10 -14.68 -0.45
C ALA A 57 -14.95 -13.74 -0.08
N ILE A 58 -14.61 -12.72 -0.88
CA ILE A 58 -13.44 -11.87 -0.65
C ILE A 58 -13.49 -11.21 0.74
N SER A 59 -14.57 -10.51 1.08
CA SER A 59 -14.63 -9.77 2.34
C SER A 59 -14.52 -10.66 3.58
N PRO A 60 -15.24 -11.79 3.70
CA PRO A 60 -15.05 -12.71 4.82
C PRO A 60 -13.62 -13.28 4.89
N VAL A 61 -13.07 -13.72 3.77
CA VAL A 61 -11.72 -14.34 3.76
C VAL A 61 -10.62 -13.30 4.04
N VAL A 62 -10.78 -12.06 3.58
CA VAL A 62 -9.88 -10.94 3.93
C VAL A 62 -9.94 -10.65 5.43
N MET A 63 -11.14 -10.63 6.01
CA MET A 63 -11.33 -10.41 7.44
C MET A 63 -10.62 -11.49 8.28
N ASP A 64 -10.85 -12.76 7.96
CA ASP A 64 -10.21 -13.88 8.64
C ASP A 64 -8.68 -13.85 8.50
N SER A 65 -8.19 -13.59 7.29
CA SER A 65 -6.76 -13.49 7.01
C SER A 65 -6.10 -12.34 7.78
N MET A 66 -6.74 -11.16 7.81
CA MET A 66 -6.21 -10.01 8.56
C MET A 66 -6.16 -10.29 10.07
N GLN A 67 -7.16 -10.97 10.64
CA GLN A 67 -7.12 -11.38 12.05
C GLN A 67 -6.00 -12.40 12.29
N GLN A 68 -5.85 -13.39 11.42
CA GLN A 68 -4.81 -14.41 11.56
C GLN A 68 -3.40 -13.79 11.53
N TRP A 69 -3.10 -12.97 10.52
CA TRP A 69 -1.81 -12.32 10.41
C TRP A 69 -1.57 -11.28 11.50
N GLY A 70 -2.62 -10.53 11.89
CA GLY A 70 -2.54 -9.58 12.99
C GLY A 70 -2.24 -10.22 14.34
N HIS A 71 -2.80 -11.41 14.61
CA HIS A 71 -2.50 -12.18 15.83
C HIS A 71 -1.08 -12.78 15.80
N GLU A 72 -0.57 -13.13 14.63
CA GLU A 72 0.79 -13.66 14.50
C GLU A 72 1.86 -12.57 14.70
N TYR A 73 1.54 -11.33 14.27
CA TYR A 73 2.44 -10.18 14.41
C TYR A 73 1.83 -9.06 15.26
N PRO A 74 1.55 -9.29 16.56
CA PRO A 74 0.73 -8.39 17.38
C PRO A 74 1.39 -7.05 17.71
N ARG A 75 2.66 -6.87 17.41
CA ARG A 75 3.47 -5.67 17.69
C ARG A 75 3.91 -4.93 16.42
N ALA A 76 3.16 -5.08 15.33
CA ALA A 76 3.52 -4.48 14.05
C ALA A 76 3.17 -2.99 13.89
N GLY A 77 2.59 -2.33 14.90
CA GLY A 77 2.31 -0.87 14.82
C GLY A 77 0.83 -0.50 14.72
N TYR A 78 -0.09 -1.45 14.71
CA TYR A 78 -1.53 -1.23 14.50
C TYR A 78 -2.14 -0.06 15.27
N GLY A 79 -2.97 0.73 14.58
CA GLY A 79 -3.79 1.77 15.20
C GLY A 79 -4.76 1.23 16.26
N GLY A 80 -5.14 2.07 17.23
CA GLY A 80 -5.92 1.65 18.41
C GLY A 80 -7.22 0.91 18.08
N LYS A 81 -8.08 1.49 17.20
CA LYS A 81 -9.34 0.87 16.78
C LYS A 81 -9.13 -0.44 16.04
N PHE A 82 -8.06 -0.53 15.23
CA PHE A 82 -7.75 -1.74 14.48
C PHE A 82 -7.27 -2.87 15.43
N ARG A 83 -6.50 -2.54 16.46
CA ARG A 83 -6.13 -3.53 17.53
C ARG A 83 -7.35 -4.11 18.26
N GLU A 84 -8.38 -3.29 18.50
CA GLU A 84 -9.64 -3.76 19.06
C GLU A 84 -10.39 -4.67 18.08
N TRP A 85 -10.43 -4.29 16.81
CA TRP A 85 -11.02 -5.08 15.74
C TRP A 85 -10.35 -6.45 15.57
N LEU A 86 -9.01 -6.49 15.64
CA LEU A 86 -8.26 -7.77 15.59
C LEU A 86 -8.64 -8.73 16.71
N LYS A 87 -8.98 -8.23 17.90
CA LYS A 87 -9.35 -9.05 19.08
C LYS A 87 -10.82 -9.44 19.09
N ALA A 88 -11.65 -8.84 18.27
CA ALA A 88 -13.08 -9.08 18.28
C ALA A 88 -13.41 -10.50 17.76
N LYS A 89 -14.34 -11.20 18.41
CA LYS A 89 -14.83 -12.51 17.96
C LYS A 89 -15.71 -12.42 16.71
N ASP A 90 -16.43 -11.31 16.57
CA ASP A 90 -17.27 -10.97 15.42
C ASP A 90 -16.92 -9.53 14.99
N PRO A 91 -15.80 -9.35 14.29
CA PRO A 91 -15.33 -8.03 13.92
C PRO A 91 -16.26 -7.37 12.91
N LYS A 92 -16.59 -6.11 13.16
CA LYS A 92 -17.45 -5.30 12.28
C LYS A 92 -16.69 -4.08 11.76
N PRO A 93 -17.03 -3.59 10.56
CA PRO A 93 -16.52 -2.32 10.09
C PRO A 93 -16.82 -1.19 11.07
N TYR A 94 -15.89 -0.28 11.28
CA TYR A 94 -16.01 0.79 12.27
C TYR A 94 -15.92 2.21 11.67
N GLY A 95 -16.22 2.36 10.39
CA GLY A 95 -16.30 3.65 9.73
C GLY A 95 -14.95 4.36 9.59
N SER A 96 -13.84 3.61 9.54
CA SER A 96 -12.53 4.22 9.38
C SER A 96 -12.39 4.91 8.02
N PHE A 97 -11.74 6.07 8.04
CA PHE A 97 -11.23 6.80 6.88
C PHE A 97 -9.70 6.93 6.91
N GLY A 98 -9.06 6.15 7.78
CA GLY A 98 -7.61 6.04 7.87
C GLY A 98 -6.98 5.46 6.60
N ASN A 99 -5.69 5.69 6.42
CA ASN A 99 -4.91 5.22 5.26
C ASN A 99 -4.67 3.70 5.26
N GLY A 100 -5.02 3.01 6.36
CA GLY A 100 -4.86 1.55 6.51
C GLY A 100 -5.58 0.70 5.46
N SER A 101 -6.62 1.21 4.77
CA SER A 101 -7.21 0.52 3.61
C SER A 101 -6.36 0.66 2.36
N ALA A 102 -5.71 1.82 2.18
CA ALA A 102 -4.88 2.13 1.01
C ALA A 102 -3.51 1.47 1.09
N MET A 103 -2.87 1.44 2.28
CA MET A 103 -1.54 0.86 2.47
C MET A 103 -1.48 -0.62 2.09
N ARG A 104 -2.55 -1.39 2.41
CA ARG A 104 -2.59 -2.84 2.23
C ARG A 104 -3.16 -3.32 0.90
N VAL A 105 -3.56 -2.39 0.01
CA VAL A 105 -4.33 -2.73 -1.19
C VAL A 105 -3.48 -3.17 -2.38
N SER A 106 -2.15 -3.07 -2.27
CA SER A 106 -1.22 -3.39 -3.37
C SER A 106 -1.52 -4.71 -4.10
N PRO A 107 -1.84 -5.83 -3.42
CA PRO A 107 -2.17 -7.09 -4.10
C PRO A 107 -3.32 -6.98 -5.10
N VAL A 108 -4.30 -6.14 -4.81
CA VAL A 108 -5.47 -5.96 -5.66
C VAL A 108 -5.09 -5.37 -7.02
N GLY A 109 -4.21 -4.35 -7.04
CA GLY A 109 -3.77 -3.73 -8.29
C GLY A 109 -3.04 -4.68 -9.25
N TRP A 110 -2.57 -5.84 -8.75
CA TRP A 110 -1.83 -6.83 -9.53
C TRP A 110 -2.67 -7.98 -10.11
N LEU A 111 -3.82 -8.32 -9.49
CA LEU A 111 -4.51 -9.60 -9.75
C LEU A 111 -5.73 -9.52 -10.65
N TYR A 112 -6.18 -8.34 -11.06
CA TYR A 112 -7.43 -8.21 -11.83
C TYR A 112 -7.21 -7.50 -13.16
N ASP A 113 -7.95 -7.93 -14.19
CA ASP A 113 -7.68 -7.62 -15.60
C ASP A 113 -8.34 -6.31 -16.08
N THR A 114 -9.26 -5.73 -15.28
CA THR A 114 -9.91 -4.45 -15.61
C THR A 114 -9.89 -3.48 -14.44
N ALA A 115 -9.98 -2.20 -14.74
CA ALA A 115 -10.04 -1.14 -13.73
C ALA A 115 -11.31 -1.31 -12.84
N GLU A 116 -12.44 -1.72 -13.42
CA GLU A 116 -13.70 -1.92 -12.70
C GLU A 116 -13.58 -3.05 -11.68
N LEU A 117 -13.01 -4.20 -12.06
CA LEU A 117 -12.77 -5.32 -11.15
C LEU A 117 -11.76 -4.97 -10.08
N THR A 118 -10.69 -4.27 -10.44
CA THR A 118 -9.69 -3.78 -9.49
C THR A 118 -10.34 -2.87 -8.44
N ARG A 119 -11.17 -1.92 -8.84
CA ARG A 119 -11.93 -1.04 -7.92
C ARG A 119 -12.92 -1.82 -7.06
N LEU A 120 -13.68 -2.75 -7.67
CA LEU A 120 -14.62 -3.59 -6.92
C LEU A 120 -13.91 -4.35 -5.80
N VAL A 121 -12.80 -5.02 -6.10
CA VAL A 121 -12.07 -5.80 -5.11
C VAL A 121 -11.39 -4.91 -4.07
N ALA A 122 -10.81 -3.76 -4.46
CA ALA A 122 -10.28 -2.79 -3.52
C ALA A 122 -11.34 -2.35 -2.50
N ARG A 123 -12.56 -2.06 -2.96
CA ARG A 123 -13.72 -1.76 -2.11
C ARG A 123 -14.05 -2.89 -1.17
N LEU A 124 -14.06 -4.15 -1.64
CA LEU A 124 -14.37 -5.32 -0.81
C LEU A 124 -13.31 -5.54 0.27
N THR A 125 -12.01 -5.34 -0.04
CA THR A 125 -10.93 -5.44 0.96
C THR A 125 -10.93 -4.29 1.96
N ALA A 126 -11.34 -3.08 1.55
CA ALA A 126 -11.42 -1.91 2.43
C ALA A 126 -12.57 -2.03 3.43
N LYS A 127 -13.77 -2.42 2.95
CA LYS A 127 -15.03 -2.38 3.71
C LYS A 127 -15.02 -3.22 4.99
N VAL A 128 -14.15 -4.18 5.14
CA VAL A 128 -14.06 -5.01 6.36
C VAL A 128 -13.73 -4.19 7.62
N THR A 129 -13.14 -2.99 7.45
CA THR A 129 -12.78 -2.06 8.52
C THR A 129 -13.11 -0.61 8.14
N HIS A 130 -12.76 -0.20 6.91
CA HIS A 130 -12.78 1.16 6.37
C HIS A 130 -14.01 1.33 5.45
N ASN A 131 -15.21 1.27 6.03
CA ASN A 131 -16.44 1.44 5.27
C ASN A 131 -16.92 2.91 5.17
N HIS A 132 -16.10 3.88 5.57
CA HIS A 132 -16.29 5.29 5.29
C HIS A 132 -15.96 5.59 3.81
N PRO A 133 -16.70 6.51 3.12
CA PRO A 133 -16.42 6.84 1.72
C PRO A 133 -14.96 7.17 1.42
N GLU A 134 -14.28 7.97 2.26
CA GLU A 134 -12.87 8.31 2.09
C GLU A 134 -11.93 7.11 2.25
N GLY A 135 -12.23 6.19 3.18
CA GLY A 135 -11.44 4.96 3.35
C GLY A 135 -11.56 4.02 2.16
N ILE A 136 -12.75 3.91 1.57
CA ILE A 136 -12.99 3.13 0.34
C ILE A 136 -12.29 3.80 -0.84
N LYS A 137 -12.46 5.12 -0.99
CA LYS A 137 -11.88 5.93 -2.06
C LYS A 137 -10.35 5.80 -2.10
N GLY A 138 -9.69 5.86 -0.95
CA GLY A 138 -8.23 5.72 -0.86
C GLY A 138 -7.74 4.37 -1.38
N ALA A 139 -8.39 3.28 -0.98
CA ALA A 139 -8.05 1.94 -1.47
C ALA A 139 -8.30 1.78 -2.98
N GLU A 140 -9.46 2.24 -3.49
CA GLU A 140 -9.76 2.20 -4.91
C GLU A 140 -8.76 3.03 -5.74
N ALA A 141 -8.38 4.21 -5.27
CA ALA A 141 -7.43 5.09 -5.96
C ALA A 141 -6.03 4.45 -6.06
N VAL A 142 -5.51 3.90 -4.95
CA VAL A 142 -4.19 3.24 -4.96
C VAL A 142 -4.19 1.98 -5.82
N ALA A 143 -5.21 1.14 -5.70
CA ALA A 143 -5.32 -0.06 -6.53
C ALA A 143 -5.42 0.28 -8.03
N SER A 144 -6.18 1.33 -8.38
CA SER A 144 -6.29 1.82 -9.77
C SER A 144 -4.95 2.36 -10.28
N ALA A 145 -4.22 3.13 -9.47
CA ALA A 145 -2.91 3.64 -9.86
C ALA A 145 -1.92 2.50 -10.14
N ILE A 146 -1.91 1.44 -9.30
CA ILE A 146 -1.08 0.25 -9.51
C ILE A 146 -1.50 -0.48 -10.80
N PHE A 147 -2.81 -0.68 -11.01
CA PHE A 147 -3.34 -1.33 -12.21
C PHE A 147 -2.91 -0.58 -13.46
N LEU A 148 -3.13 0.73 -13.54
CA LEU A 148 -2.76 1.56 -14.68
C LEU A 148 -1.24 1.56 -14.92
N ALA A 149 -0.45 1.65 -13.86
CA ALA A 149 1.01 1.60 -13.94
C ALA A 149 1.50 0.27 -14.55
N ARG A 150 1.01 -0.88 -14.06
CA ARG A 150 1.42 -2.20 -14.57
C ARG A 150 0.92 -2.52 -15.98
N THR A 151 -0.15 -1.85 -16.43
CA THR A 151 -0.67 -2.00 -17.79
C THR A 151 -0.03 -1.04 -18.78
N GLY A 152 0.96 -0.26 -18.35
CA GLY A 152 1.80 0.58 -19.20
C GLY A 152 1.27 1.98 -19.46
N GLU A 153 0.30 2.44 -18.67
CA GLU A 153 -0.21 3.80 -18.78
C GLU A 153 0.84 4.83 -18.34
N SER A 154 0.83 5.98 -18.99
CA SER A 154 1.74 7.09 -18.64
C SER A 154 1.39 7.70 -17.29
N LYS A 155 2.36 8.31 -16.61
CA LYS A 155 2.13 9.07 -15.39
C LYS A 155 1.06 10.15 -15.55
N GLN A 156 0.99 10.78 -16.72
CA GLN A 156 -0.02 11.79 -17.01
C GLN A 156 -1.42 11.17 -17.11
N THR A 157 -1.55 10.00 -17.72
CA THR A 157 -2.82 9.24 -17.76
C THR A 157 -3.24 8.82 -16.37
N ILE A 158 -2.31 8.28 -15.57
CA ILE A 158 -2.56 7.88 -14.18
C ILE A 158 -3.02 9.08 -13.35
N LYS A 159 -2.29 10.21 -13.42
CA LYS A 159 -2.66 11.44 -12.73
C LYS A 159 -4.07 11.88 -13.09
N LYS A 160 -4.36 12.00 -14.38
CA LYS A 160 -5.67 12.43 -14.85
C LYS A 160 -6.79 11.51 -14.40
N TYR A 161 -6.59 10.19 -14.49
CA TYR A 161 -7.58 9.21 -14.03
C TYR A 161 -7.88 9.36 -12.54
N ILE A 162 -6.84 9.50 -11.71
CA ILE A 162 -7.01 9.65 -10.26
C ILE A 162 -7.70 10.98 -9.90
N GLU A 163 -7.37 12.07 -10.59
CA GLU A 163 -8.03 13.37 -10.39
C GLU A 163 -9.51 13.31 -10.80
N ASP A 164 -9.82 12.74 -11.97
CA ASP A 164 -11.18 12.69 -12.51
C ASP A 164 -12.10 11.75 -11.71
N GLU A 165 -11.62 10.54 -11.34
CA GLU A 165 -12.45 9.51 -10.72
C GLU A 165 -12.55 9.65 -9.19
N PHE A 166 -11.52 10.21 -8.55
CA PHE A 166 -11.44 10.26 -7.08
C PHE A 166 -11.39 11.69 -6.53
N GLY A 167 -11.22 12.70 -7.36
CA GLY A 167 -11.21 14.11 -6.94
C GLY A 167 -10.01 14.49 -6.07
N TYR A 168 -8.92 13.73 -6.13
CA TYR A 168 -7.68 14.11 -5.46
C TYR A 168 -6.96 15.23 -6.22
N ASN A 169 -6.44 16.22 -5.50
CA ASN A 169 -5.61 17.28 -6.09
C ASN A 169 -4.16 16.81 -6.20
N LEU A 170 -3.75 16.41 -7.39
CA LEU A 170 -2.38 15.97 -7.68
C LEU A 170 -1.56 17.04 -8.43
N SER A 171 -2.02 18.30 -8.43
CA SER A 171 -1.31 19.41 -9.11
C SER A 171 -0.27 20.09 -8.24
N ARG A 172 -0.21 19.77 -6.93
CA ARG A 172 0.81 20.24 -6.01
C ARG A 172 2.13 19.54 -6.28
N THR A 173 3.24 20.23 -5.98
CA THR A 173 4.59 19.65 -6.03
C THR A 173 5.05 19.21 -4.63
N LEU A 174 6.06 18.33 -4.60
CA LEU A 174 6.69 17.92 -3.34
C LEU A 174 7.31 19.10 -2.60
N ASP A 175 7.85 20.08 -3.33
CA ASP A 175 8.44 21.28 -2.72
C ASP A 175 7.39 22.17 -2.06
N GLU A 176 6.15 22.18 -2.56
CA GLU A 176 5.03 22.85 -1.92
C GLU A 176 4.48 22.08 -0.71
N ILE A 177 4.55 20.72 -0.75
CA ILE A 177 4.01 19.86 0.31
C ILE A 177 4.95 19.81 1.53
N ARG A 178 6.25 19.52 1.33
CA ARG A 178 7.22 19.25 2.39
C ARG A 178 7.24 20.26 3.54
N PRO A 179 7.23 21.57 3.30
CA PRO A 179 7.36 22.54 4.40
C PRO A 179 6.23 22.49 5.42
N ASN A 180 5.03 22.11 4.99
CA ASN A 180 3.81 22.24 5.77
C ASN A 180 3.12 20.90 6.09
N TYR A 181 3.61 19.78 5.52
CA TYR A 181 3.03 18.47 5.79
C TYR A 181 3.46 17.97 7.17
N HIS A 182 2.54 17.37 7.89
CA HIS A 182 2.75 16.76 9.20
C HIS A 182 2.05 15.40 9.23
N MET A 183 2.18 14.69 10.37
CA MET A 183 1.53 13.39 10.57
C MET A 183 0.04 13.45 10.25
N ASP A 184 -0.37 12.74 9.21
CA ASP A 184 -1.76 12.55 8.82
C ASP A 184 -1.99 11.08 8.44
N VAL A 185 -2.82 10.41 9.21
CA VAL A 185 -3.15 8.98 9.05
C VAL A 185 -4.44 8.76 8.27
N THR A 186 -4.97 9.78 7.60
CA THR A 186 -6.20 9.69 6.81
C THR A 186 -5.90 9.37 5.35
N CYS A 187 -6.83 8.70 4.66
CA CYS A 187 -6.69 8.46 3.22
C CYS A 187 -6.55 9.77 2.43
N GLN A 188 -7.35 10.77 2.76
CA GLN A 188 -7.32 12.06 2.06
C GLN A 188 -6.06 12.88 2.33
N GLY A 189 -5.35 12.62 3.41
CA GLY A 189 -4.10 13.29 3.75
C GLY A 189 -2.84 12.53 3.32
N SER A 190 -2.90 11.21 3.13
CA SER A 190 -1.73 10.38 2.79
C SER A 190 -1.72 9.94 1.32
N VAL A 191 -2.87 9.54 0.76
CA VAL A 191 -2.93 8.94 -0.58
C VAL A 191 -2.51 9.92 -1.69
N PRO A 192 -3.01 11.16 -1.76
CA PRO A 192 -2.57 12.09 -2.81
C PRO A 192 -1.08 12.40 -2.70
N GLU A 193 -0.52 12.56 -1.50
CA GLU A 193 0.90 12.79 -1.27
C GLU A 193 1.78 11.63 -1.75
N ALA A 194 1.37 10.40 -1.47
CA ALA A 194 2.06 9.20 -1.96
C ALA A 194 2.03 9.09 -3.50
N ILE A 195 0.88 9.41 -4.11
CA ILE A 195 0.76 9.41 -5.58
C ILE A 195 1.63 10.52 -6.19
N ILE A 196 1.66 11.73 -5.61
CA ILE A 196 2.54 12.83 -6.06
C ILE A 196 4.02 12.41 -5.94
N ALA A 197 4.42 11.74 -4.86
CA ALA A 197 5.77 11.23 -4.69
C ALA A 197 6.18 10.28 -5.83
N PHE A 198 5.27 9.40 -6.27
CA PHE A 198 5.46 8.57 -7.44
C PHE A 198 5.48 9.40 -8.75
N LEU A 199 4.54 10.32 -8.93
CA LEU A 199 4.44 11.11 -10.17
C LEU A 199 5.70 11.93 -10.44
N GLU A 200 6.35 12.48 -9.42
CA GLU A 200 7.59 13.26 -9.55
C GLU A 200 8.87 12.41 -9.59
N SER A 201 8.78 11.10 -9.42
CA SER A 201 9.95 10.24 -9.37
C SER A 201 10.52 9.91 -10.75
N THR A 202 11.78 9.52 -10.80
CA THR A 202 12.49 9.06 -12.01
C THR A 202 12.72 7.54 -12.04
N ASP A 203 12.66 6.89 -10.89
CA ASP A 203 12.78 5.44 -10.71
C ASP A 203 12.13 5.01 -9.38
N PHE A 204 12.23 3.71 -9.04
CA PHE A 204 11.66 3.16 -7.82
C PHE A 204 12.26 3.78 -6.55
N GLU A 205 13.59 3.89 -6.48
CA GLU A 205 14.27 4.45 -5.30
C GLU A 205 13.90 5.91 -5.11
N ASP A 206 13.85 6.67 -6.20
CA ASP A 206 13.48 8.07 -6.18
C ASP A 206 12.03 8.28 -5.69
N ALA A 207 11.09 7.40 -6.07
CA ALA A 207 9.72 7.43 -5.55
C ALA A 207 9.66 7.23 -4.03
N VAL A 208 10.40 6.25 -3.51
CA VAL A 208 10.46 6.00 -2.07
C VAL A 208 11.14 7.15 -1.33
N ARG A 209 12.23 7.70 -1.87
CA ARG A 209 12.92 8.88 -1.30
C ARG A 209 12.02 10.11 -1.30
N ASN A 210 11.27 10.32 -2.37
CA ASN A 210 10.26 11.36 -2.45
C ASN A 210 9.24 11.23 -1.33
N ALA A 211 8.65 10.04 -1.16
CA ALA A 211 7.66 9.74 -0.15
C ALA A 211 8.19 10.00 1.28
N VAL A 212 9.33 9.43 1.63
CA VAL A 212 9.95 9.63 2.95
C VAL A 212 10.29 11.10 3.20
N SER A 213 10.71 11.85 2.18
CA SER A 213 11.08 13.27 2.32
C SER A 213 9.91 14.18 2.65
N ILE A 214 8.68 13.73 2.53
CA ILE A 214 7.48 14.49 2.95
C ILE A 214 7.38 14.56 4.47
N GLY A 215 7.83 13.53 5.19
CA GLY A 215 7.65 13.39 6.64
C GLY A 215 6.27 12.81 6.98
N GLY A 216 5.89 12.89 8.24
CA GLY A 216 4.60 12.39 8.75
C GLY A 216 4.56 10.86 8.85
N ASP A 217 3.57 10.24 8.24
CA ASP A 217 3.32 8.79 8.18
C ASP A 217 4.14 8.15 7.04
N THR A 218 5.46 8.19 7.22
CA THR A 218 6.43 7.90 6.14
C THR A 218 6.45 6.47 5.69
N ASP A 219 6.20 5.50 6.56
CA ASP A 219 6.09 4.08 6.21
C ASP A 219 4.89 3.85 5.29
N THR A 220 3.71 4.37 5.66
CA THR A 220 2.51 4.26 4.83
C THR A 220 2.63 5.05 3.52
N ILE A 221 3.12 6.29 3.54
CA ILE A 221 3.28 7.09 2.30
C ILE A 221 4.27 6.40 1.35
N ALA A 222 5.38 5.87 1.89
CA ALA A 222 6.36 5.15 1.09
C ALA A 222 5.88 3.76 0.65
N CYS A 223 5.09 3.06 1.47
CA CYS A 223 4.41 1.82 1.08
C CYS A 223 3.51 2.03 -0.15
N ILE A 224 2.67 3.06 -0.12
CA ILE A 224 1.77 3.39 -1.24
C ILE A 224 2.57 3.82 -2.47
N ALA A 225 3.50 4.78 -2.34
CA ALA A 225 4.32 5.26 -3.46
C ALA A 225 5.16 4.14 -4.06
N GLY A 226 5.80 3.32 -3.23
CA GLY A 226 6.59 2.16 -3.64
C GLY A 226 5.78 1.10 -4.37
N SER A 227 4.52 0.88 -3.96
CA SER A 227 3.65 -0.08 -4.64
C SER A 227 3.30 0.34 -6.07
N ILE A 228 3.08 1.63 -6.30
CA ILE A 228 2.82 2.19 -7.63
C ILE A 228 4.12 2.22 -8.46
N ALA A 229 5.24 2.62 -7.83
CA ALA A 229 6.54 2.69 -8.49
C ALA A 229 7.05 1.31 -8.94
N GLU A 230 6.87 0.23 -8.14
CA GLU A 230 7.14 -1.14 -8.56
C GLU A 230 6.34 -1.50 -9.83
N ALA A 231 5.06 -1.15 -9.87
CA ALA A 231 4.20 -1.45 -10.99
C ALA A 231 4.61 -0.71 -12.27
N TYR A 232 5.16 0.49 -12.12
CA TYR A 232 5.54 1.36 -13.23
C TYR A 232 6.97 1.11 -13.75
N TYR A 233 7.95 0.99 -12.84
CA TYR A 233 9.37 0.88 -13.18
C TYR A 233 9.89 -0.56 -13.11
N GLY A 234 9.21 -1.46 -12.40
CA GLY A 234 9.75 -2.72 -11.98
C GLY A 234 10.72 -2.57 -10.80
N LEU A 235 11.28 -3.70 -10.39
CA LEU A 235 12.35 -3.76 -9.38
C LEU A 235 13.58 -4.47 -9.96
N THR A 236 14.74 -4.08 -9.46
CA THR A 236 15.98 -4.82 -9.72
C THR A 236 16.05 -6.06 -8.83
N PRO A 237 16.81 -7.12 -9.23
CA PRO A 237 17.02 -8.30 -8.39
C PRO A 237 17.63 -7.97 -7.01
N ILE A 238 18.43 -6.90 -6.93
CA ILE A 238 19.01 -6.43 -5.66
C ILE A 238 17.93 -5.89 -4.74
N GLN A 239 16.97 -5.11 -5.25
CA GLN A 239 15.85 -4.57 -4.46
C GLN A 239 14.93 -5.70 -3.97
N GLU A 240 14.61 -6.68 -4.81
CA GLU A 240 13.83 -7.85 -4.40
C GLU A 240 14.55 -8.65 -3.29
N ASP A 241 15.85 -8.88 -3.43
CA ASP A 241 16.68 -9.58 -2.43
C ASP A 241 16.72 -8.80 -1.11
N GLU A 242 16.85 -7.46 -1.15
CA GLU A 242 16.81 -6.61 0.05
C GLU A 242 15.45 -6.67 0.76
N CYS A 243 14.34 -6.77 0.03
CA CYS A 243 13.01 -7.03 0.60
C CYS A 243 12.98 -8.40 1.31
N LEU A 244 13.38 -9.45 0.58
CA LEU A 244 13.35 -10.82 1.11
C LEU A 244 14.23 -11.02 2.32
N LYS A 245 15.36 -10.34 2.45
CA LYS A 245 16.25 -10.41 3.63
C LYS A 245 15.57 -9.93 4.91
N ARG A 246 14.59 -9.02 4.82
CA ARG A 246 14.01 -8.31 5.96
C ARG A 246 12.66 -8.82 6.43
N ILE A 247 12.09 -9.81 5.73
CA ILE A 247 10.79 -10.40 6.10
C ILE A 247 10.93 -11.88 6.48
N PRO A 248 10.04 -12.39 7.34
CA PRO A 248 10.01 -13.80 7.73
C PRO A 248 9.71 -14.76 6.56
N SER A 249 10.14 -16.03 6.70
CA SER A 249 9.94 -17.07 5.69
C SER A 249 8.48 -17.25 5.28
N LYS A 250 7.54 -17.16 6.23
CA LYS A 250 6.10 -17.29 5.96
C LYS A 250 5.59 -16.19 5.02
N MET A 251 6.07 -14.96 5.15
CA MET A 251 5.74 -13.87 4.22
C MET A 251 6.36 -14.10 2.83
N LYS A 252 7.59 -14.62 2.77
CA LYS A 252 8.24 -15.00 1.50
C LYS A 252 7.44 -16.07 0.75
N ASP A 253 6.85 -17.03 1.47
CA ASP A 253 6.02 -18.07 0.86
C ASP A 253 4.74 -17.48 0.24
N VAL A 254 4.13 -16.48 0.87
CA VAL A 254 3.00 -15.76 0.28
C VAL A 254 3.42 -15.00 -0.97
N LEU A 255 4.56 -14.28 -0.93
CA LEU A 255 5.08 -13.54 -2.10
C LEU A 255 5.33 -14.48 -3.28
N ARG A 256 6.01 -15.61 -3.06
CA ARG A 256 6.27 -16.60 -4.13
C ARG A 256 4.97 -17.11 -4.78
N ARG A 257 3.99 -17.50 -3.96
CA ARG A 257 2.67 -17.95 -4.45
C ARG A 257 1.94 -16.83 -5.20
N PHE A 258 2.11 -15.59 -4.76
CA PHE A 258 1.52 -14.44 -5.41
C PHE A 258 2.16 -14.16 -6.78
N ASP A 259 3.49 -14.28 -6.90
CA ASP A 259 4.20 -14.14 -8.16
C ASP A 259 3.81 -15.23 -9.16
N ASP A 260 3.64 -16.48 -8.69
CA ASP A 260 3.14 -17.60 -9.50
C ASP A 260 1.73 -17.29 -10.04
N GLU A 261 0.83 -16.74 -9.23
CA GLU A 261 -0.54 -16.41 -9.65
C GLU A 261 -0.55 -15.22 -10.63
N ARG A 262 0.22 -14.18 -10.35
CA ARG A 262 0.39 -13.03 -11.24
C ARG A 262 0.94 -13.44 -12.61
N GLY A 263 1.89 -14.38 -12.64
CA GLY A 263 2.46 -14.92 -13.88
C GLY A 263 1.44 -15.59 -14.79
N LYS A 264 0.41 -16.22 -14.22
CA LYS A 264 -0.68 -16.84 -15.00
C LYS A 264 -1.58 -15.79 -15.65
N ILE A 265 -1.83 -14.68 -14.98
CA ILE A 265 -2.69 -13.57 -15.47
C ILE A 265 -2.05 -12.86 -16.66
N ILE A 266 -0.72 -12.69 -16.65
CA ILE A 266 0.01 -11.98 -17.73
C ILE A 266 0.11 -12.84 -19.00
N GLN A 267 0.02 -14.17 -18.89
CA GLN A 267 0.17 -15.12 -20.00
C GLN A 267 -1.16 -15.53 -20.65
N GLY A 268 -2.31 -15.23 -20.07
CA GLY A 268 -3.67 -15.51 -20.57
C GLY A 268 -4.30 -14.30 -21.23
#